data_c07e7a8ca439d326c030de905f447570
#
_entry.id   c07e7a8ca439d326c030de905f447570
#
_cell.length_a   1.000
_cell.length_b   1.000
_cell.length_c   1.000
_cell.angle_alpha   90.00
_cell.angle_beta   90.00
_cell.angle_gamma   90.00
#
_symmetry.space_group_name_H-M   'P 1'
#
loop_
_entity.id
_entity.type
_entity.pdbx_description
1 polymer ?
#
loop_
_entity_poly.entity_id
_entity_poly.type
_entity_poly.pdbx_seq_one_letter_code
_entity_poly.pdbx_strand_id
1 'polypeptide(L)'
;KAFVPAKLEAYISLACSASIPVSEPKGIVVVHDPETVFYDDVILVNGLESLRPKVTIEKNYETKLSSCDGLGLMSPELAKRWAEEVEEDYLPAGVCIRNAFCKGMAFTFDFKAFASEIAQTEEIVDVWGYKHNINDIELVLTTSMLKLWDSYSSIEDYLDKSRRNGHTFALTKITDEELDNEQTMNYQFLQSLELEDDDIYNLIKPTLDEIDDILNYDYRKTLTYLRGVNLTEKTVVRPPFDYTTAMMIDKDMLNDPYTYSKIRNNIKNRIDQVKLGVINVHGNFSILSGDPYTLCQSMFNLPVTGLLKRGEIYSYYWQSRGVKEVAGFRAPMTVHNNIVVKQIANNDEVNKWYKYMNTVTILNAWDNACATLNGADFDGDTIMTTDNEYVLKGIKPTLPIVCLQGASSK
;
A
#
# COMPACT_ATOMS: atom_id res chain seq x y z
N LYS A 1 -13.50 32.34 -0.06
CA LYS A 1 -12.99 31.21 -0.87
C LYS A 1 -14.18 30.54 -1.59
N ALA A 2 -14.03 30.17 -2.87
CA ALA A 2 -15.10 29.52 -3.62
C ALA A 2 -15.39 28.14 -3.01
N PHE A 3 -16.68 27.80 -2.91
CA PHE A 3 -17.13 26.47 -2.49
C PHE A 3 -16.78 25.44 -3.56
N VAL A 4 -16.09 24.36 -3.17
CA VAL A 4 -15.69 23.26 -4.06
C VAL A 4 -16.39 21.99 -3.59
N PRO A 5 -17.46 21.53 -4.28
CA PRO A 5 -18.27 20.37 -3.86
C PRO A 5 -17.43 19.11 -3.66
N ALA A 6 -16.51 18.81 -4.58
CA ALA A 6 -15.66 17.60 -4.50
C ALA A 6 -14.78 17.59 -3.23
N LYS A 7 -14.29 18.76 -2.77
CA LYS A 7 -13.55 18.84 -1.50
C LYS A 7 -14.46 18.59 -0.30
N LEU A 8 -15.70 19.10 -0.34
CA LEU A 8 -16.66 18.82 0.74
C LEU A 8 -17.02 17.33 0.80
N GLU A 9 -17.26 16.70 -0.36
CA GLU A 9 -17.55 15.26 -0.44
C GLU A 9 -16.40 14.43 0.10
N ALA A 10 -15.15 14.78 -0.24
CA ALA A 10 -13.97 14.13 0.31
C ALA A 10 -13.89 14.24 1.85
N TYR A 11 -14.22 15.41 2.42
CA TYR A 11 -14.24 15.58 3.88
C TYR A 11 -15.39 14.84 4.55
N ILE A 12 -16.57 14.79 3.92
CA ILE A 12 -17.70 14.02 4.44
C ILE A 12 -17.38 12.52 4.43
N SER A 13 -16.74 12.02 3.37
CA SER A 13 -16.33 10.61 3.30
C SER A 13 -15.36 10.21 4.41
N LEU A 14 -14.47 11.13 4.83
CA LEU A 14 -13.60 10.90 5.98
C LEU A 14 -14.38 10.75 7.29
N ALA A 15 -15.40 11.58 7.49
CA ALA A 15 -16.27 11.51 8.68
C ALA A 15 -17.13 10.24 8.72
N CYS A 16 -17.41 9.65 7.53
CA CYS A 16 -18.19 8.41 7.40
C CYS A 16 -17.31 7.13 7.44
N SER A 17 -15.99 7.24 7.53
CA SER A 17 -15.10 6.09 7.62
C SER A 17 -15.24 5.41 8.98
N ALA A 18 -15.52 4.09 8.98
CA ALA A 18 -15.46 3.31 10.23
C ALA A 18 -14.03 3.36 10.78
N SER A 19 -13.90 3.65 12.07
CA SER A 19 -12.61 3.77 12.74
C SER A 19 -12.72 3.37 14.21
N ILE A 20 -11.64 2.86 14.76
CA ILE A 20 -11.53 2.46 16.18
C ILE A 20 -10.77 3.58 16.89
N PRO A 21 -11.37 4.24 17.90
CA PRO A 21 -10.68 5.26 18.68
C PRO A 21 -9.47 4.69 19.42
N VAL A 22 -8.39 5.48 19.44
CA VAL A 22 -7.15 5.14 20.15
C VAL A 22 -6.66 6.32 20.98
N SER A 23 -5.73 6.05 21.90
CA SER A 23 -5.14 7.07 22.75
C SER A 23 -4.35 8.10 21.93
N GLU A 24 -4.36 9.34 22.38
CA GLU A 24 -3.57 10.41 21.79
C GLU A 24 -2.07 10.13 21.97
N PRO A 25 -1.23 10.33 20.93
CA PRO A 25 0.22 10.27 21.08
C PRO A 25 0.74 11.29 22.10
N LYS A 26 1.74 10.94 22.89
CA LYS A 26 2.29 11.82 23.94
C LYS A 26 3.01 13.02 23.36
N GLY A 27 3.60 12.89 22.16
CA GLY A 27 4.24 13.99 21.46
C GLY A 27 4.03 13.86 19.96
N ILE A 28 3.66 14.96 19.33
CA ILE A 28 3.39 15.03 17.89
C ILE A 28 4.18 16.19 17.29
N VAL A 29 4.83 15.94 16.16
CA VAL A 29 5.45 17.00 15.36
C VAL A 29 4.88 16.97 13.94
N VAL A 30 4.71 18.14 13.33
CA VAL A 30 4.30 18.27 11.93
C VAL A 30 5.47 18.83 11.14
N VAL A 31 5.85 18.15 10.05
CA VAL A 31 6.98 18.50 9.20
C VAL A 31 6.54 18.67 7.74
N HIS A 32 7.34 19.34 6.94
CA HIS A 32 7.09 19.40 5.50
C HIS A 32 7.40 18.07 4.83
N ASP A 33 6.59 17.74 3.82
CA ASP A 33 6.88 16.61 2.93
C ASP A 33 8.19 16.86 2.18
N PRO A 34 9.09 15.86 2.09
CA PRO A 34 10.27 15.98 1.26
C PRO A 34 9.91 16.04 -0.22
N GLU A 35 10.57 16.93 -0.95
CA GLU A 35 10.48 17.00 -2.41
C GLU A 35 11.80 16.52 -3.03
N THR A 36 11.70 15.60 -3.99
CA THR A 36 12.82 15.16 -4.79
C THR A 36 12.64 15.60 -6.24
N VAL A 37 13.76 15.87 -6.91
CA VAL A 37 13.79 16.30 -8.31
C VAL A 37 14.65 15.34 -9.10
N PHE A 38 14.09 14.82 -10.18
CA PHE A 38 14.80 13.92 -11.09
C PHE A 38 14.33 14.12 -12.52
N TYR A 39 15.03 13.53 -13.48
CA TYR A 39 14.78 13.69 -14.90
C TYR A 39 14.49 12.34 -15.55
N ASP A 40 13.45 12.31 -16.41
CA ASP A 40 12.99 11.12 -17.10
C ASP A 40 12.50 11.43 -18.51
N ASP A 41 12.56 10.42 -19.38
CA ASP A 41 11.79 10.46 -20.63
C ASP A 41 10.35 10.05 -20.27
N VAL A 42 9.37 10.88 -20.64
CA VAL A 42 7.97 10.68 -20.24
C VAL A 42 7.01 10.89 -21.41
N ILE A 43 5.85 10.27 -21.32
CA ILE A 43 4.68 10.66 -22.12
C ILE A 43 3.93 11.72 -21.32
N LEU A 44 3.92 12.94 -21.81
CA LEU A 44 3.26 14.06 -21.16
C LEU A 44 1.86 14.25 -21.73
N VAL A 45 0.86 14.25 -20.84
CA VAL A 45 -0.54 14.52 -21.21
C VAL A 45 -0.95 15.87 -20.60
N ASN A 46 -1.30 16.80 -21.48
CA ASN A 46 -1.70 18.16 -21.09
C ASN A 46 -3.12 18.47 -21.57
N GLY A 47 -3.85 19.26 -20.80
CA GLY A 47 -5.23 19.67 -21.13
C GLY A 47 -6.24 18.54 -20.89
N LEU A 48 -6.18 17.90 -19.74
CA LEU A 48 -7.08 16.80 -19.35
C LEU A 48 -8.57 17.18 -19.37
N GLU A 49 -8.89 18.46 -19.13
CA GLU A 49 -10.25 18.98 -19.25
C GLU A 49 -10.72 19.17 -20.70
N SER A 50 -9.82 19.02 -21.68
CA SER A 50 -10.14 19.11 -23.10
C SER A 50 -10.66 17.77 -23.63
N LEU A 51 -11.60 17.81 -24.56
CA LEU A 51 -12.05 16.63 -25.33
C LEU A 51 -10.91 15.99 -26.16
N ARG A 52 -9.81 16.72 -26.38
CA ARG A 52 -8.62 16.27 -27.11
C ARG A 52 -7.37 16.74 -26.35
N PRO A 53 -6.95 16.05 -25.29
CA PRO A 53 -5.72 16.37 -24.60
C PRO A 53 -4.53 16.24 -25.55
N LYS A 54 -3.54 17.11 -25.37
CA LYS A 54 -2.30 17.03 -26.13
C LYS A 54 -1.38 16.01 -25.48
N VAL A 55 -0.94 15.03 -26.27
CA VAL A 55 0.00 13.98 -25.82
C VAL A 55 1.33 14.20 -26.56
N THR A 56 2.43 14.31 -25.82
CA THR A 56 3.78 14.50 -26.35
C THR A 56 4.76 13.58 -25.63
N ILE A 57 5.82 13.17 -26.32
CA ILE A 57 6.97 12.51 -25.68
C ILE A 57 7.98 13.60 -25.36
N GLU A 58 8.27 13.77 -24.10
CA GLU A 58 9.25 14.73 -23.60
C GLU A 58 10.47 13.97 -23.09
N LYS A 59 11.64 14.34 -23.61
CA LYS A 59 12.91 13.78 -23.15
C LYS A 59 13.50 14.61 -22.04
N ASN A 60 14.10 13.92 -21.07
CA ASN A 60 14.77 14.56 -19.94
C ASN A 60 13.84 15.57 -19.22
N TYR A 61 12.57 15.16 -19.03
CA TYR A 61 11.57 15.98 -18.35
C TYR A 61 11.85 16.05 -16.85
N GLU A 62 11.84 17.25 -16.30
CA GLU A 62 12.02 17.48 -14.88
C GLU A 62 10.75 17.09 -14.12
N THR A 63 10.86 16.09 -13.25
CA THR A 63 9.79 15.67 -12.36
C THR A 63 10.11 16.08 -10.93
N LYS A 64 9.13 16.71 -10.28
CA LYS A 64 9.15 16.99 -8.84
C LYS A 64 8.18 16.04 -8.16
N LEU A 65 8.69 15.27 -7.22
CA LEU A 65 7.94 14.26 -6.49
C LEU A 65 7.87 14.64 -5.00
N SER A 66 6.64 14.75 -4.47
CA SER A 66 6.42 14.69 -3.03
C SER A 66 6.55 13.23 -2.61
N SER A 67 7.75 12.85 -2.14
CA SER A 67 8.11 11.44 -1.94
C SER A 67 7.47 10.80 -0.71
N CYS A 68 6.71 11.58 0.07
CA CYS A 68 6.03 11.13 1.30
C CYS A 68 4.59 11.66 1.41
N ASP A 69 3.88 11.88 0.30
CA ASP A 69 2.51 12.40 0.32
C ASP A 69 1.55 11.44 1.05
N GLY A 70 1.02 11.90 2.19
CA GLY A 70 0.15 11.10 3.05
C GLY A 70 0.87 10.14 4.00
N LEU A 71 2.20 10.20 4.07
CA LEU A 71 3.04 9.38 4.93
C LEU A 71 3.43 10.13 6.21
N GLY A 72 3.32 9.46 7.34
CA GLY A 72 3.87 9.86 8.63
C GLY A 72 4.67 8.74 9.26
N LEU A 73 5.31 9.02 10.39
CA LEU A 73 6.08 8.03 11.13
C LEU A 73 5.54 7.92 12.56
N MET A 74 5.49 6.70 13.08
CA MET A 74 5.22 6.45 14.49
C MET A 74 6.38 5.68 15.12
N SER A 75 6.63 5.98 16.39
CA SER A 75 7.65 5.25 17.13
C SER A 75 7.19 3.80 17.38
N PRO A 76 8.12 2.85 17.54
CA PRO A 76 7.75 1.46 17.86
C PRO A 76 6.92 1.34 19.14
N GLU A 77 7.12 2.24 20.11
CA GLU A 77 6.36 2.27 21.36
C GLU A 77 4.90 2.69 21.12
N LEU A 78 4.66 3.69 20.26
CA LEU A 78 3.32 4.10 19.88
C LEU A 78 2.63 3.00 19.07
N ALA A 79 3.33 2.40 18.12
CA ALA A 79 2.81 1.31 17.30
C ALA A 79 2.34 0.14 18.17
N LYS A 80 3.16 -0.26 19.15
CA LYS A 80 2.82 -1.31 20.11
C LYS A 80 1.60 -0.94 20.94
N ARG A 81 1.55 0.26 21.50
CA ARG A 81 0.42 0.73 22.32
C ARG A 81 -0.88 0.74 21.53
N TRP A 82 -0.88 1.26 20.32
CA TRP A 82 -2.07 1.29 19.47
C TRP A 82 -2.51 -0.10 19.02
N ALA A 83 -1.58 -1.02 18.74
CA ALA A 83 -1.92 -2.41 18.46
C ALA A 83 -2.65 -3.06 19.65
N GLU A 84 -2.11 -2.92 20.87
CA GLU A 84 -2.72 -3.42 22.10
C GLU A 84 -4.13 -2.84 22.33
N GLU A 85 -4.34 -1.54 22.04
CA GLU A 85 -5.64 -0.86 22.19
C GLU A 85 -6.72 -1.38 21.21
N VAL A 86 -6.31 -1.93 20.09
CA VAL A 86 -7.22 -2.50 19.07
C VAL A 86 -7.22 -4.04 19.07
N GLU A 87 -6.67 -4.63 20.13
CA GLU A 87 -6.64 -6.09 20.37
C GLU A 87 -5.79 -6.89 19.37
N GLU A 88 -4.74 -6.26 18.80
CA GLU A 88 -3.74 -6.94 17.97
C GLU A 88 -2.52 -7.33 18.82
N ASP A 89 -1.96 -8.51 18.61
CA ASP A 89 -0.87 -9.09 19.38
C ASP A 89 0.51 -9.00 18.67
N TYR A 90 0.58 -8.30 17.55
CA TYR A 90 1.80 -8.07 16.78
C TYR A 90 2.13 -6.57 16.65
N LEU A 91 3.35 -6.26 16.22
CA LEU A 91 3.79 -4.89 15.94
C LEU A 91 3.47 -4.53 14.48
N PRO A 92 2.50 -3.66 14.18
CA PRO A 92 2.13 -3.34 12.82
C PRO A 92 3.23 -2.54 12.12
N ALA A 93 3.45 -2.80 10.83
CA ALA A 93 4.34 -2.01 9.99
C ALA A 93 3.81 -0.59 9.74
N GLY A 94 2.50 -0.41 9.80
CA GLY A 94 1.86 0.89 9.67
C GLY A 94 0.38 0.84 10.01
N VAL A 95 -0.19 2.01 10.31
CA VAL A 95 -1.60 2.19 10.63
C VAL A 95 -2.16 3.39 9.88
N CYS A 96 -3.40 3.28 9.41
CA CYS A 96 -4.10 4.39 8.79
C CYS A 96 -4.83 5.21 9.85
N ILE A 97 -4.36 6.42 10.07
CA ILE A 97 -4.88 7.31 11.13
C ILE A 97 -5.98 8.23 10.62
N ARG A 98 -6.88 8.58 11.53
CA ARG A 98 -7.91 9.60 11.35
C ARG A 98 -7.98 10.50 12.57
N ASN A 99 -8.15 11.80 12.32
CA ASN A 99 -8.57 12.79 13.28
C ASN A 99 -9.19 13.96 12.49
N ALA A 100 -9.63 15.03 13.14
CA ALA A 100 -10.15 16.23 12.46
C ALA A 100 -9.13 16.76 11.44
N PHE A 101 -9.50 16.78 10.16
CA PHE A 101 -8.65 17.22 9.04
C PHE A 101 -7.28 16.52 8.96
N CYS A 102 -7.12 15.38 9.60
CA CYS A 102 -5.91 14.58 9.58
C CYS A 102 -6.22 13.18 9.03
N LYS A 103 -5.51 12.77 7.98
CA LYS A 103 -5.57 11.43 7.39
C LYS A 103 -4.22 11.04 6.81
N GLY A 104 -3.91 9.76 6.81
CA GLY A 104 -2.72 9.20 6.16
C GLY A 104 -2.29 7.92 6.85
N MET A 105 -1.18 7.35 6.37
CA MET A 105 -0.54 6.21 6.99
C MET A 105 0.61 6.66 7.87
N ALA A 106 0.62 6.22 9.13
CA ALA A 106 1.79 6.32 10.00
C ALA A 106 2.51 4.97 9.99
N PHE A 107 3.75 4.96 9.52
CA PHE A 107 4.58 3.75 9.46
C PHE A 107 5.50 3.67 10.67
N THR A 108 5.72 2.46 11.16
CA THR A 108 6.62 2.19 12.29
C THR A 108 8.07 2.37 11.85
N PHE A 109 8.72 3.39 12.41
CA PHE A 109 10.11 3.72 12.07
C PHE A 109 10.85 4.28 13.28
N ASP A 110 12.12 3.89 13.47
CA ASP A 110 12.94 4.34 14.58
C ASP A 110 13.62 5.67 14.26
N PHE A 111 12.83 6.73 14.18
CA PHE A 111 13.33 8.07 13.90
C PHE A 111 14.16 8.65 15.07
N LYS A 112 14.03 8.09 16.28
CA LYS A 112 14.88 8.47 17.43
C LYS A 112 16.30 7.91 17.25
N ALA A 113 16.42 6.66 16.82
CA ALA A 113 17.72 6.10 16.44
C ALA A 113 18.33 6.86 15.27
N PHE A 114 17.53 7.25 14.26
CA PHE A 114 18.00 8.08 13.16
C PHE A 114 18.53 9.43 13.64
N ALA A 115 17.85 10.09 14.56
CA ALA A 115 18.28 11.35 15.15
C ALA A 115 19.63 11.24 15.83
N SER A 116 19.85 10.19 16.63
CA SER A 116 21.09 9.99 17.36
C SER A 116 22.25 9.52 16.48
N GLU A 117 22.01 8.59 15.56
CA GLU A 117 23.07 7.94 14.78
C GLU A 117 23.44 8.71 13.52
N ILE A 118 22.45 9.27 12.81
CA ILE A 118 22.63 9.92 11.50
C ILE A 118 22.60 11.44 11.61
N ALA A 119 21.55 11.99 12.21
CA ALA A 119 21.41 13.44 12.33
C ALA A 119 22.28 14.06 13.43
N GLN A 120 22.65 13.25 14.43
CA GLN A 120 23.47 13.67 15.59
C GLN A 120 22.89 14.89 16.31
N THR A 121 21.57 14.95 16.42
CA THR A 121 20.83 15.99 17.13
C THR A 121 19.57 15.43 17.74
N GLU A 122 19.18 16.01 18.87
CA GLU A 122 17.87 15.70 19.50
C GLU A 122 16.81 16.75 19.16
N GLU A 123 17.19 17.83 18.48
CA GLU A 123 16.29 18.94 18.16
C GLU A 123 15.67 18.77 16.77
N ILE A 124 14.35 18.90 16.70
CA ILE A 124 13.59 18.99 15.46
C ILE A 124 12.73 20.26 15.47
N VAL A 125 12.58 20.88 14.31
CA VAL A 125 11.75 22.10 14.13
C VAL A 125 10.51 21.74 13.34
N ASP A 126 9.33 22.11 13.88
CA ASP A 126 8.06 21.89 13.20
C ASP A 126 7.76 22.94 12.11
N VAL A 127 6.66 22.75 11.39
CA VAL A 127 6.24 23.65 10.29
C VAL A 127 5.87 25.06 10.77
N TRP A 128 5.60 25.26 12.07
CA TRP A 128 5.32 26.56 12.66
C TRP A 128 6.57 27.24 13.22
N GLY A 129 7.74 26.55 13.20
CA GLY A 129 9.02 27.06 13.67
C GLY A 129 9.32 26.76 15.15
N TYR A 130 8.50 25.96 15.83
CA TYR A 130 8.79 25.55 17.20
C TYR A 130 9.77 24.40 17.24
N LYS A 131 10.62 24.42 18.28
CA LYS A 131 11.63 23.39 18.54
C LYS A 131 11.08 22.34 19.49
N HIS A 132 11.31 21.08 19.16
CA HIS A 132 10.92 19.93 19.98
C HIS A 132 12.13 19.03 20.21
N ASN A 133 12.14 18.32 21.34
CA ASN A 133 13.07 17.20 21.53
C ASN A 133 12.48 15.96 20.88
N ILE A 134 13.21 15.34 19.94
CA ILE A 134 12.73 14.17 19.19
C ILE A 134 12.43 12.97 20.10
N ASN A 135 13.09 12.89 21.26
CA ASN A 135 12.85 11.83 22.23
C ASN A 135 11.46 11.89 22.86
N ASP A 136 10.85 13.07 22.90
CA ASP A 136 9.50 13.29 23.42
C ASP A 136 8.40 13.03 22.36
N ILE A 137 8.80 12.83 21.09
CA ILE A 137 7.88 12.62 19.97
C ILE A 137 7.56 11.14 19.80
N GLU A 138 6.29 10.82 19.66
CA GLU A 138 5.80 9.49 19.30
C GLU A 138 5.23 9.43 17.87
N LEU A 139 4.75 10.57 17.33
CA LEU A 139 4.13 10.65 16.02
C LEU A 139 4.68 11.84 15.22
N VAL A 140 5.16 11.55 14.02
CA VAL A 140 5.55 12.54 13.01
C VAL A 140 4.46 12.58 11.95
N LEU A 141 3.82 13.73 11.77
CA LEU A 141 2.87 13.99 10.71
C LEU A 141 3.53 14.86 9.62
N THR A 142 3.09 14.69 8.38
CA THR A 142 3.45 15.57 7.28
C THR A 142 2.37 16.61 7.01
N THR A 143 2.74 17.68 6.30
CA THR A 143 1.78 18.73 5.86
C THR A 143 0.72 18.17 4.92
N SER A 144 1.02 17.11 4.18
CA SER A 144 0.06 16.38 3.36
C SER A 144 -0.97 15.60 4.19
N MET A 145 -0.60 15.13 5.38
CA MET A 145 -1.53 14.44 6.31
C MET A 145 -2.42 15.40 7.08
N LEU A 146 -1.86 16.45 7.69
CA LEU A 146 -2.62 17.46 8.44
C LEU A 146 -3.11 18.54 7.48
N LYS A 147 -4.31 18.34 6.94
CA LYS A 147 -4.93 19.31 6.04
C LYS A 147 -5.21 20.62 6.79
N LEU A 148 -5.02 21.74 6.11
CA LEU A 148 -5.20 23.08 6.70
C LEU A 148 -4.24 23.39 7.87
N TRP A 149 -3.08 22.75 7.95
CA TRP A 149 -2.08 22.95 9.00
C TRP A 149 -1.74 24.46 9.18
N ASP A 150 -1.72 25.23 8.10
CA ASP A 150 -1.47 26.68 8.06
C ASP A 150 -2.60 27.52 8.72
N SER A 151 -3.73 26.91 9.05
CA SER A 151 -4.85 27.54 9.76
C SER A 151 -4.74 27.39 11.28
N TYR A 152 -3.73 26.68 11.77
CA TYR A 152 -3.41 26.51 13.18
C TYR A 152 -2.12 27.26 13.52
N SER A 153 -1.98 27.69 14.76
CA SER A 153 -0.77 28.37 15.23
C SER A 153 0.32 27.42 15.77
N SER A 154 -0.07 26.21 16.12
CA SER A 154 0.82 25.12 16.59
C SER A 154 0.08 23.79 16.60
N ILE A 155 0.80 22.72 16.90
CA ILE A 155 0.18 21.38 17.09
C ILE A 155 -0.76 21.39 18.30
N GLU A 156 -0.44 22.09 19.38
CA GLU A 156 -1.29 22.20 20.57
C GLU A 156 -2.61 22.92 20.25
N ASP A 157 -2.56 23.99 19.41
CA ASP A 157 -3.76 24.69 18.97
C ASP A 157 -4.69 23.76 18.16
N TYR A 158 -4.10 22.91 17.28
CA TYR A 158 -4.85 21.91 16.56
C TYR A 158 -5.49 20.88 17.50
N LEU A 159 -4.72 20.32 18.42
CA LEU A 159 -5.19 19.28 19.36
C LEU A 159 -6.29 19.84 20.28
N ASP A 160 -6.12 21.05 20.79
CA ASP A 160 -7.13 21.73 21.59
C ASP A 160 -8.45 21.90 20.86
N LYS A 161 -8.39 22.37 19.61
CA LYS A 161 -9.59 22.53 18.77
C LYS A 161 -10.22 21.17 18.44
N SER A 162 -9.41 20.14 18.16
CA SER A 162 -9.88 18.79 17.93
C SER A 162 -10.64 18.25 19.15
N ARG A 163 -10.04 18.28 20.34
CA ARG A 163 -10.64 17.81 21.59
C ARG A 163 -11.94 18.57 21.95
N ARG A 164 -11.95 19.91 21.82
CA ARG A 164 -13.15 20.75 22.10
C ARG A 164 -14.33 20.40 21.19
N ASN A 165 -14.06 19.89 19.99
CA ASN A 165 -15.09 19.42 19.05
C ASN A 165 -15.38 17.93 19.15
N GLY A 166 -14.84 17.22 20.16
CA GLY A 166 -15.12 15.82 20.41
C GLY A 166 -14.42 14.85 19.47
N HIS A 167 -13.36 15.30 18.79
CA HIS A 167 -12.56 14.44 17.92
C HIS A 167 -11.40 13.81 18.69
N THR A 168 -11.09 12.57 18.36
CA THR A 168 -9.96 11.80 18.89
C THR A 168 -9.18 11.16 17.74
N PHE A 169 -7.96 10.70 18.01
CA PHE A 169 -7.26 9.83 17.09
C PHE A 169 -8.01 8.50 16.96
N ALA A 170 -8.05 7.98 15.75
CA ALA A 170 -8.68 6.70 15.45
C ALA A 170 -7.95 5.99 14.31
N LEU A 171 -8.04 4.67 14.26
CA LEU A 171 -7.46 3.82 13.24
C LEU A 171 -8.55 3.26 12.33
N THR A 172 -8.33 3.35 11.01
CA THR A 172 -9.24 2.78 9.99
C THR A 172 -8.69 1.51 9.37
N LYS A 173 -7.38 1.33 9.40
CA LYS A 173 -6.67 0.17 8.87
C LYS A 173 -5.37 -0.04 9.62
N ILE A 174 -5.01 -1.29 9.82
CA ILE A 174 -3.72 -1.74 10.34
C ILE A 174 -3.11 -2.65 9.29
N THR A 175 -1.80 -2.61 9.10
CA THR A 175 -1.11 -3.56 8.23
C THR A 175 -1.19 -4.97 8.80
N ASP A 176 -1.38 -5.95 7.95
CA ASP A 176 -1.44 -7.36 8.35
C ASP A 176 -0.13 -7.81 9.00
N GLU A 177 -0.18 -8.82 9.86
CA GLU A 177 1.01 -9.45 10.47
C GLU A 177 1.89 -10.10 9.42
N GLU A 178 1.26 -10.78 8.44
CA GLU A 178 1.92 -11.48 7.34
C GLU A 178 1.19 -11.19 6.02
N LEU A 179 1.91 -11.23 4.92
CA LEU A 179 1.34 -11.11 3.58
C LEU A 179 1.01 -12.49 2.99
N ASP A 180 -0.05 -12.55 2.21
CA ASP A 180 -0.42 -13.75 1.47
C ASP A 180 0.68 -14.16 0.48
N ASN A 181 0.73 -15.47 0.19
CA ASN A 181 1.66 -16.02 -0.81
C ASN A 181 1.04 -16.13 -2.21
N GLU A 182 -0.29 -16.17 -2.28
CA GLU A 182 -1.03 -16.28 -3.53
C GLU A 182 -2.10 -15.22 -3.59
N GLN A 183 -2.26 -14.61 -4.75
CA GLN A 183 -3.27 -13.62 -5.04
C GLN A 183 -3.90 -13.86 -6.40
N THR A 184 -5.06 -13.27 -6.60
CA THR A 184 -5.69 -13.30 -7.91
C THR A 184 -5.39 -12.04 -8.70
N MET A 185 -4.95 -12.21 -9.93
CA MET A 185 -4.95 -11.13 -10.92
C MET A 185 -6.39 -10.84 -11.37
N ASN A 186 -6.58 -9.70 -12.00
CA ASN A 186 -7.84 -9.32 -12.62
C ASN A 186 -7.61 -8.97 -14.12
N TYR A 187 -8.70 -8.79 -14.85
CA TYR A 187 -8.63 -8.50 -16.28
C TYR A 187 -7.82 -7.23 -16.63
N GLN A 188 -7.82 -6.21 -15.76
CA GLN A 188 -7.07 -4.98 -16.01
C GLN A 188 -5.56 -5.25 -16.06
N PHE A 189 -5.06 -6.11 -15.17
CA PHE A 189 -3.66 -6.48 -15.16
C PHE A 189 -3.31 -7.33 -16.39
N LEU A 190 -4.14 -8.33 -16.69
CA LEU A 190 -3.90 -9.27 -17.79
C LEU A 190 -3.95 -8.61 -19.18
N GLN A 191 -4.90 -7.70 -19.41
CA GLN A 191 -5.02 -7.01 -20.71
C GLN A 191 -3.83 -6.12 -21.06
N SER A 192 -2.97 -5.83 -20.10
CA SER A 192 -1.75 -5.03 -20.25
C SER A 192 -0.53 -5.86 -20.59
N LEU A 193 -0.66 -7.20 -20.58
CA LEU A 193 0.42 -8.13 -20.90
C LEU A 193 0.39 -8.52 -22.39
N GLU A 194 1.55 -8.67 -22.98
CA GLU A 194 1.70 -9.22 -24.34
C GLU A 194 2.38 -10.59 -24.22
N LEU A 195 1.58 -11.66 -24.38
CA LEU A 195 1.99 -13.04 -24.19
C LEU A 195 1.63 -13.88 -25.42
N GLU A 196 2.47 -14.87 -25.71
CA GLU A 196 2.15 -15.94 -26.67
C GLU A 196 1.23 -16.99 -26.02
N ASP A 197 0.56 -17.79 -26.85
CA ASP A 197 -0.44 -18.77 -26.37
C ASP A 197 0.12 -19.75 -25.32
N ASP A 198 1.37 -20.19 -25.50
CA ASP A 198 2.04 -21.09 -24.55
C ASP A 198 2.29 -20.40 -23.20
N ASP A 199 2.65 -19.12 -23.20
CA ASP A 199 2.86 -18.35 -21.99
C ASP A 199 1.53 -18.12 -21.25
N ILE A 200 0.47 -17.83 -22.01
CA ILE A 200 -0.89 -17.70 -21.45
C ILE A 200 -1.30 -19.02 -20.80
N TYR A 201 -1.11 -20.16 -21.49
CA TYR A 201 -1.45 -21.46 -20.93
C TYR A 201 -0.69 -21.74 -19.62
N ASN A 202 0.62 -21.47 -19.60
CA ASN A 202 1.43 -21.68 -18.41
C ASN A 202 1.06 -20.72 -17.27
N LEU A 203 0.71 -19.47 -17.56
CA LEU A 203 0.26 -18.51 -16.57
C LEU A 203 -1.05 -18.93 -15.90
N ILE A 204 -2.01 -19.47 -16.66
CA ILE A 204 -3.32 -19.89 -16.12
C ILE A 204 -3.30 -21.30 -15.56
N LYS A 205 -2.28 -22.10 -15.85
CA LYS A 205 -2.21 -23.53 -15.48
C LYS A 205 -2.45 -23.79 -13.98
N PRO A 206 -1.84 -23.06 -13.03
CA PRO A 206 -2.11 -23.28 -11.60
C PRO A 206 -3.60 -23.16 -11.24
N THR A 207 -4.31 -22.22 -11.87
CA THR A 207 -5.75 -22.04 -11.68
C THR A 207 -6.57 -23.16 -12.29
N LEU A 208 -6.14 -23.68 -13.46
CA LEU A 208 -6.78 -24.84 -14.09
C LEU A 208 -6.58 -26.10 -13.26
N ASP A 209 -5.37 -26.30 -12.74
CA ASP A 209 -5.05 -27.45 -11.87
C ASP A 209 -5.89 -27.40 -10.57
N GLU A 210 -6.07 -26.22 -9.97
CA GLU A 210 -6.97 -26.03 -8.82
C GLU A 210 -8.40 -26.47 -9.15
N ILE A 211 -8.93 -26.02 -10.28
CA ILE A 211 -10.30 -26.37 -10.71
C ILE A 211 -10.43 -27.86 -10.98
N ASP A 212 -9.45 -28.48 -11.64
CA ASP A 212 -9.41 -29.91 -11.92
C ASP A 212 -9.41 -30.74 -10.64
N ASP A 213 -8.59 -30.36 -9.67
CA ASP A 213 -8.52 -31.02 -8.36
C ASP A 213 -9.88 -31.02 -7.64
N ILE A 214 -10.59 -29.88 -7.72
CA ILE A 214 -11.92 -29.75 -7.11
C ILE A 214 -12.98 -30.53 -7.91
N LEU A 215 -12.91 -30.51 -9.24
CA LEU A 215 -13.80 -31.27 -10.12
C LEU A 215 -13.63 -32.80 -9.94
N ASN A 216 -12.41 -33.25 -9.62
CA ASN A 216 -12.12 -34.65 -9.32
C ASN A 216 -12.48 -35.04 -7.88
N TYR A 217 -13.07 -34.11 -7.11
CA TYR A 217 -13.48 -34.31 -5.71
C TYR A 217 -12.35 -34.75 -4.78
N ASP A 218 -11.13 -34.22 -5.00
CA ASP A 218 -10.08 -34.35 -3.99
C ASP A 218 -10.53 -33.67 -2.70
N TYR A 219 -10.73 -34.46 -1.65
CA TYR A 219 -11.29 -33.98 -0.39
C TYR A 219 -10.46 -32.83 0.21
N ARG A 220 -9.12 -32.97 0.24
CA ARG A 220 -8.25 -31.98 0.87
C ARG A 220 -8.26 -30.68 0.09
N LYS A 221 -8.07 -30.76 -1.23
CA LYS A 221 -8.06 -29.63 -2.15
C LYS A 221 -9.41 -28.89 -2.16
N THR A 222 -10.51 -29.65 -2.22
CA THR A 222 -11.86 -29.10 -2.16
C THR A 222 -12.11 -28.36 -0.83
N LEU A 223 -11.70 -28.94 0.29
CA LEU A 223 -11.88 -28.32 1.60
C LEU A 223 -11.03 -27.04 1.73
N THR A 224 -9.77 -27.06 1.27
CA THR A 224 -8.88 -25.90 1.25
C THR A 224 -9.49 -24.76 0.41
N TYR A 225 -9.94 -25.08 -0.79
CA TYR A 225 -10.61 -24.11 -1.67
C TYR A 225 -11.85 -23.48 -1.03
N LEU A 226 -12.75 -24.31 -0.46
CA LEU A 226 -14.00 -23.83 0.16
C LEU A 226 -13.74 -22.97 1.41
N ARG A 227 -12.64 -23.18 2.09
CA ARG A 227 -12.25 -22.38 3.25
C ARG A 227 -11.50 -21.11 2.87
N GLY A 228 -11.04 -20.97 1.63
CA GLY A 228 -10.29 -19.81 1.14
C GLY A 228 -8.95 -19.64 1.85
N VAL A 229 -8.26 -20.76 2.19
CA VAL A 229 -7.17 -20.70 3.16
C VAL A 229 -5.85 -21.12 2.59
N ASN A 230 -4.85 -20.29 2.80
CA ASN A 230 -3.53 -20.76 3.18
C ASN A 230 -3.62 -21.22 4.64
N LEU A 231 -3.57 -22.53 4.86
CA LEU A 231 -3.59 -23.12 6.21
C LEU A 231 -2.26 -22.84 6.91
N THR A 232 -2.09 -21.64 7.47
CA THR A 232 -1.05 -21.41 8.47
C THR A 232 -1.57 -21.90 9.82
N GLU A 233 -0.69 -22.45 10.65
CA GLU A 233 -1.04 -23.02 11.97
C GLU A 233 -1.75 -22.02 12.91
N LYS A 234 -1.68 -20.72 12.60
CA LYS A 234 -2.25 -19.64 13.41
C LYS A 234 -3.70 -19.25 13.04
N THR A 235 -4.19 -19.65 11.87
CA THR A 235 -5.52 -19.24 11.43
C THR A 235 -6.56 -20.28 11.78
N VAL A 236 -7.20 -20.14 12.94
CA VAL A 236 -8.49 -20.77 13.25
C VAL A 236 -9.57 -20.01 12.48
N VAL A 237 -9.61 -20.15 11.17
CA VAL A 237 -10.66 -19.58 10.35
C VAL A 237 -11.94 -20.37 10.61
N ARG A 238 -12.99 -19.71 11.08
CA ARG A 238 -14.33 -20.30 11.07
C ARG A 238 -14.65 -20.65 9.63
N PRO A 239 -15.09 -21.92 9.38
CA PRO A 239 -15.47 -22.30 8.02
C PRO A 239 -16.59 -21.34 7.57
N PRO A 240 -16.50 -20.77 6.35
CA PRO A 240 -17.48 -19.79 5.87
C PRO A 240 -18.88 -20.41 5.67
N PHE A 241 -18.98 -21.75 5.69
CA PHE A 241 -20.21 -22.49 5.41
C PHE A 241 -20.37 -23.69 6.33
N ASP A 242 -21.60 -23.94 6.77
CA ASP A 242 -21.94 -25.07 7.63
C ASP A 242 -21.56 -26.44 7.03
N TYR A 243 -21.71 -26.59 5.71
CA TYR A 243 -21.35 -27.84 5.02
C TYR A 243 -19.84 -28.09 5.00
N THR A 244 -18.99 -27.06 5.07
CA THR A 244 -17.53 -27.28 5.23
C THR A 244 -17.19 -27.80 6.60
N THR A 245 -17.92 -27.40 7.64
CA THR A 245 -17.78 -27.95 8.98
C THR A 245 -18.23 -29.42 9.00
N ALA A 246 -19.34 -29.74 8.33
CA ALA A 246 -19.80 -31.13 8.22
C ALA A 246 -18.76 -32.02 7.50
N MET A 247 -18.15 -31.53 6.42
CA MET A 247 -17.07 -32.23 5.72
C MET A 247 -15.83 -32.44 6.59
N MET A 248 -15.52 -31.51 7.51
CA MET A 248 -14.39 -31.68 8.45
C MET A 248 -14.67 -32.77 9.49
N ILE A 249 -15.91 -32.96 9.88
CA ILE A 249 -16.35 -34.00 10.83
C ILE A 249 -16.41 -35.37 10.12
N ASP A 250 -17.00 -35.40 8.95
CA ASP A 250 -17.15 -36.61 8.15
C ASP A 250 -16.90 -36.30 6.65
N LYS A 251 -15.80 -36.86 6.13
CA LYS A 251 -15.41 -36.69 4.71
C LYS A 251 -16.42 -37.26 3.71
N ASP A 252 -17.26 -38.22 4.13
CA ASP A 252 -18.30 -38.76 3.26
C ASP A 252 -19.40 -37.73 2.98
N MET A 253 -19.48 -36.66 3.75
CA MET A 253 -20.30 -35.49 3.45
C MET A 253 -19.96 -34.81 2.11
N LEU A 254 -18.79 -35.06 1.55
CA LEU A 254 -18.45 -34.63 0.19
C LEU A 254 -19.45 -35.20 -0.84
N ASN A 255 -19.97 -36.40 -0.60
CA ASN A 255 -20.92 -37.10 -1.46
C ASN A 255 -22.41 -36.80 -1.12
N ASP A 256 -22.66 -36.01 -0.05
CA ASP A 256 -24.03 -35.60 0.28
C ASP A 256 -24.62 -34.71 -0.82
N PRO A 257 -25.87 -34.93 -1.27
CA PRO A 257 -26.47 -34.17 -2.37
C PRO A 257 -26.51 -32.66 -2.19
N TYR A 258 -26.70 -32.19 -0.96
CA TYR A 258 -26.71 -30.75 -0.65
C TYR A 258 -25.30 -30.17 -0.77
N THR A 259 -24.33 -30.79 -0.12
CA THR A 259 -22.89 -30.43 -0.16
C THR A 259 -22.38 -30.43 -1.59
N TYR A 260 -22.67 -31.49 -2.34
CA TYR A 260 -22.33 -31.62 -3.76
C TYR A 260 -22.89 -30.46 -4.60
N SER A 261 -24.17 -30.12 -4.41
CA SER A 261 -24.79 -28.99 -5.10
C SER A 261 -24.10 -27.66 -4.79
N LYS A 262 -23.72 -27.44 -3.53
CA LYS A 262 -22.99 -26.22 -3.11
C LYS A 262 -21.60 -26.15 -3.73
N ILE A 263 -20.84 -27.22 -3.69
CA ILE A 263 -19.52 -27.32 -4.31
C ILE A 263 -19.61 -27.04 -5.82
N ARG A 264 -20.55 -27.69 -6.50
CA ARG A 264 -20.75 -27.49 -7.94
C ARG A 264 -21.06 -26.03 -8.29
N ASN A 265 -21.89 -25.36 -7.51
CA ASN A 265 -22.20 -23.93 -7.72
C ASN A 265 -20.95 -23.05 -7.50
N ASN A 266 -20.15 -23.34 -6.48
CA ASN A 266 -18.91 -22.62 -6.23
C ASN A 266 -17.90 -22.81 -7.38
N ILE A 267 -17.74 -24.06 -7.87
CA ILE A 267 -16.88 -24.33 -9.04
C ILE A 267 -17.37 -23.57 -10.27
N LYS A 268 -18.68 -23.57 -10.53
CA LYS A 268 -19.23 -22.80 -11.65
C LYS A 268 -18.89 -21.31 -11.53
N ASN A 269 -19.09 -20.73 -10.35
CA ASN A 269 -18.75 -19.33 -10.10
C ASN A 269 -17.24 -19.08 -10.29
N ARG A 270 -16.39 -20.02 -9.83
CA ARG A 270 -14.94 -19.92 -10.01
C ARG A 270 -14.54 -19.95 -11.49
N ILE A 271 -15.12 -20.85 -12.27
CA ILE A 271 -14.90 -20.92 -13.73
C ILE A 271 -15.35 -19.62 -14.41
N ASP A 272 -16.49 -19.06 -14.02
CA ASP A 272 -16.95 -17.79 -14.57
C ASP A 272 -16.03 -16.62 -14.19
N GLN A 273 -15.46 -16.61 -12.98
CA GLN A 273 -14.42 -15.65 -12.57
C GLN A 273 -13.14 -15.80 -13.41
N VAL A 274 -12.68 -17.04 -13.65
CA VAL A 274 -11.48 -17.29 -14.46
C VAL A 274 -11.66 -16.79 -15.90
N LYS A 275 -12.84 -16.97 -16.48
CA LYS A 275 -13.19 -16.40 -17.79
C LYS A 275 -13.11 -14.87 -17.82
N LEU A 276 -13.27 -14.21 -16.67
CA LEU A 276 -13.10 -12.78 -16.49
C LEU A 276 -11.66 -12.40 -16.12
N GLY A 277 -10.71 -13.33 -16.18
CA GLY A 277 -9.29 -13.07 -15.89
C GLY A 277 -8.91 -13.09 -14.42
N VAL A 278 -9.76 -13.65 -13.53
CA VAL A 278 -9.42 -13.84 -12.11
C VAL A 278 -8.62 -15.13 -11.99
N ILE A 279 -7.30 -15.04 -12.12
CA ILE A 279 -6.37 -16.16 -12.10
C ILE A 279 -5.40 -16.07 -10.91
N ASN A 280 -5.00 -17.22 -10.38
CA ASN A 280 -4.07 -17.29 -9.26
C ASN A 280 -2.64 -17.08 -9.73
N VAL A 281 -1.90 -16.28 -8.99
CA VAL A 281 -0.45 -16.11 -9.17
C VAL A 281 0.23 -16.04 -7.81
N HIS A 282 1.50 -16.44 -7.76
CA HIS A 282 2.35 -16.16 -6.61
C HIS A 282 2.51 -14.64 -6.50
N GLY A 283 2.09 -14.08 -5.37
CA GLY A 283 2.08 -12.64 -5.18
C GLY A 283 1.31 -12.22 -3.95
N ASN A 284 1.35 -10.94 -3.67
CA ASN A 284 0.64 -10.35 -2.53
C ASN A 284 0.13 -8.95 -2.83
N PHE A 285 -0.85 -8.52 -2.04
CA PHE A 285 -1.18 -7.11 -1.89
C PHE A 285 -0.49 -6.57 -0.65
N SER A 286 0.19 -5.45 -0.78
CA SER A 286 0.80 -4.73 0.33
C SER A 286 0.47 -3.26 0.27
N ILE A 287 0.49 -2.59 1.43
CA ILE A 287 0.33 -1.13 1.49
C ILE A 287 1.59 -0.48 0.93
N LEU A 288 1.40 0.59 0.14
CA LEU A 288 2.48 1.41 -0.37
C LEU A 288 2.99 2.38 0.70
N SER A 289 4.30 2.53 0.76
CA SER A 289 4.98 3.55 1.53
C SER A 289 5.98 4.30 0.65
N GLY A 290 6.11 5.59 0.85
CA GLY A 290 7.30 6.33 0.43
C GLY A 290 8.52 5.90 1.26
N ASP A 291 9.69 6.38 0.91
CA ASP A 291 10.89 6.08 1.66
C ASP A 291 10.94 6.87 2.99
N PRO A 292 10.71 6.24 4.16
CA PRO A 292 10.71 6.92 5.47
C PRO A 292 12.06 7.52 5.83
N TYR A 293 13.14 6.99 5.26
CA TYR A 293 14.48 7.53 5.44
C TYR A 293 14.62 8.93 4.83
N THR A 294 13.99 9.17 3.66
CA THR A 294 13.96 10.52 3.05
C THR A 294 13.21 11.52 3.90
N LEU A 295 12.11 11.11 4.55
CA LEU A 295 11.38 11.96 5.48
C LEU A 295 12.25 12.33 6.68
N CYS A 296 12.98 11.36 7.26
CA CYS A 296 13.91 11.63 8.34
C CYS A 296 15.04 12.55 7.90
N GLN A 297 15.63 12.35 6.73
CA GLN A 297 16.66 13.27 6.22
C GLN A 297 16.12 14.71 6.10
N SER A 298 14.92 14.85 5.52
CA SER A 298 14.30 16.18 5.34
C SER A 298 14.00 16.86 6.67
N MET A 299 13.42 16.17 7.64
CA MET A 299 13.00 16.77 8.90
C MET A 299 14.19 17.20 9.78
N PHE A 300 15.38 16.64 9.55
CA PHE A 300 16.63 17.07 10.19
C PHE A 300 17.50 17.96 9.29
N ASN A 301 16.97 18.49 8.18
CA ASN A 301 17.65 19.34 7.22
C ASN A 301 18.93 18.71 6.63
N LEU A 302 18.95 17.39 6.48
CA LEU A 302 20.03 16.69 5.80
C LEU A 302 19.73 16.59 4.29
N PRO A 303 20.76 16.39 3.44
CA PRO A 303 20.53 16.11 2.02
C PRO A 303 19.65 14.88 1.86
N VAL A 304 18.57 15.01 1.09
CA VAL A 304 17.64 13.91 0.81
C VAL A 304 18.24 13.01 -0.25
N THR A 305 18.60 11.79 0.12
CA THR A 305 19.17 10.77 -0.77
C THR A 305 18.36 9.48 -0.77
N GLY A 306 17.73 9.15 0.37
CA GLY A 306 17.06 7.87 0.58
C GLY A 306 18.02 6.70 0.66
N LEU A 307 17.49 5.52 0.87
CA LEU A 307 18.24 4.26 0.84
C LEU A 307 18.00 3.45 -0.44
N LEU A 308 16.89 3.73 -1.13
CA LEU A 308 16.51 3.06 -2.36
C LEU A 308 16.98 3.85 -3.57
N LYS A 309 17.63 3.17 -4.49
CA LYS A 309 18.05 3.75 -5.78
C LYS A 309 16.87 3.78 -6.74
N ARG A 310 17.00 4.58 -7.79
CA ARG A 310 16.09 4.56 -8.92
C ARG A 310 15.89 3.12 -9.44
N GLY A 311 14.64 2.72 -9.65
CA GLY A 311 14.27 1.38 -10.10
C GLY A 311 14.20 0.33 -8.98
N GLU A 312 14.60 0.66 -7.76
CA GLU A 312 14.51 -0.24 -6.61
C GLU A 312 13.25 0.01 -5.78
N ILE A 313 12.78 -1.06 -5.13
CA ILE A 313 11.80 -1.02 -4.03
C ILE A 313 12.33 -1.86 -2.87
N TYR A 314 11.81 -1.63 -1.68
CA TYR A 314 11.97 -2.56 -0.58
C TYR A 314 10.67 -3.31 -0.33
N SER A 315 10.78 -4.61 -0.18
CA SER A 315 9.74 -5.50 0.33
C SER A 315 10.42 -6.66 1.04
N TYR A 316 10.25 -6.74 2.34
CA TYR A 316 10.80 -7.83 3.15
C TYR A 316 10.28 -9.20 2.68
N TYR A 317 9.01 -9.25 2.27
CA TYR A 317 8.40 -10.46 1.75
C TYR A 317 9.20 -11.06 0.58
N TRP A 318 9.55 -10.25 -0.41
CA TRP A 318 10.31 -10.70 -1.58
C TRP A 318 11.80 -10.88 -1.29
N GLN A 319 12.35 -9.98 -0.49
CA GLN A 319 13.75 -10.04 -0.11
C GLN A 319 14.08 -11.33 0.66
N SER A 320 13.26 -11.71 1.65
CA SER A 320 13.44 -12.91 2.46
C SER A 320 13.35 -14.21 1.66
N ARG A 321 12.69 -14.17 0.50
CA ARG A 321 12.54 -15.29 -0.46
C ARG A 321 13.61 -15.29 -1.55
N GLY A 322 14.55 -14.32 -1.53
CA GLY A 322 15.63 -14.22 -2.50
C GLY A 322 15.18 -13.77 -3.89
N VAL A 323 13.96 -13.25 -4.02
CA VAL A 323 13.44 -12.69 -5.25
C VAL A 323 14.14 -11.37 -5.55
N LYS A 324 14.54 -11.17 -6.80
CA LYS A 324 15.31 -9.99 -7.23
C LYS A 324 14.48 -8.95 -7.95
N GLU A 325 13.43 -9.38 -8.63
CA GLU A 325 12.61 -8.52 -9.48
C GLU A 325 11.15 -8.91 -9.37
N VAL A 326 10.27 -7.92 -9.35
CA VAL A 326 8.82 -8.10 -9.32
C VAL A 326 8.12 -7.12 -10.26
N ALA A 327 6.97 -7.55 -10.76
CA ALA A 327 5.99 -6.67 -11.38
C ALA A 327 5.04 -6.11 -10.32
N GLY A 328 4.69 -4.84 -10.44
CA GLY A 328 3.76 -4.16 -9.54
C GLY A 328 2.59 -3.54 -10.29
N PHE A 329 1.39 -3.70 -9.74
CA PHE A 329 0.13 -3.25 -10.31
C PHE A 329 -0.72 -2.53 -9.24
N ARG A 330 -1.37 -1.46 -9.64
CA ARG A 330 -2.38 -0.78 -8.80
C ARG A 330 -3.65 -0.56 -9.59
N ALA A 331 -4.78 -0.98 -9.04
CA ALA A 331 -6.09 -0.68 -9.60
C ALA A 331 -6.63 0.68 -9.10
N PRO A 332 -7.36 1.44 -9.91
CA PRO A 332 -7.71 1.13 -11.31
C PRO A 332 -6.56 1.43 -12.27
N MET A 333 -6.40 0.58 -13.30
CA MET A 333 -5.48 0.85 -14.40
C MET A 333 -6.23 1.58 -15.50
N THR A 334 -5.72 2.72 -15.92
CA THR A 334 -6.32 3.56 -16.97
C THR A 334 -5.66 3.38 -18.32
N VAL A 335 -4.40 2.90 -18.31
CA VAL A 335 -3.59 2.66 -19.52
C VAL A 335 -2.70 1.43 -19.31
N HIS A 336 -2.24 0.83 -20.40
CA HIS A 336 -1.33 -0.34 -20.37
C HIS A 336 0.01 -0.06 -19.65
N ASN A 337 0.40 1.21 -19.56
CA ASN A 337 1.65 1.62 -18.92
C ASN A 337 1.56 1.71 -17.39
N ASN A 338 0.39 1.44 -16.78
CA ASN A 338 0.22 1.48 -15.33
C ASN A 338 0.78 0.22 -14.64
N ILE A 339 1.97 -0.19 -15.05
CA ILE A 339 2.72 -1.32 -14.49
C ILE A 339 4.14 -0.85 -14.18
N VAL A 340 4.66 -1.28 -13.04
CA VAL A 340 6.06 -1.08 -12.69
C VAL A 340 6.79 -2.41 -12.63
N VAL A 341 8.03 -2.46 -13.10
CA VAL A 341 8.96 -3.56 -12.86
C VAL A 341 10.08 -3.02 -12.00
N LYS A 342 10.33 -3.64 -10.86
CA LYS A 342 11.23 -3.11 -9.83
C LYS A 342 12.18 -4.18 -9.31
N GLN A 343 13.42 -3.77 -9.04
CA GLN A 343 14.41 -4.58 -8.35
C GLN A 343 14.18 -4.52 -6.84
N ILE A 344 14.39 -5.63 -6.16
CA ILE A 344 14.27 -5.71 -4.71
C ILE A 344 15.61 -5.31 -4.07
N ALA A 345 15.60 -4.24 -3.30
CA ALA A 345 16.77 -3.81 -2.56
C ALA A 345 17.09 -4.79 -1.42
N ASN A 346 18.38 -5.15 -1.32
CA ASN A 346 18.87 -6.02 -0.26
C ASN A 346 20.29 -5.62 0.13
N ASN A 347 20.41 -4.89 1.23
CA ASN A 347 21.68 -4.50 1.84
C ASN A 347 21.47 -4.21 3.33
N ASP A 348 22.58 -4.07 4.08
CA ASP A 348 22.54 -3.91 5.54
C ASP A 348 21.80 -2.65 5.98
N GLU A 349 21.89 -1.56 5.23
CA GLU A 349 21.22 -0.30 5.56
C GLU A 349 19.68 -0.40 5.45
N VAL A 350 19.17 -0.95 4.36
CA VAL A 350 17.72 -1.15 4.22
C VAL A 350 17.20 -2.14 5.26
N ASN A 351 17.97 -3.18 5.58
CA ASN A 351 17.59 -4.17 6.60
C ASN A 351 17.57 -3.56 8.00
N LYS A 352 18.50 -2.66 8.29
CA LYS A 352 18.57 -1.95 9.57
C LYS A 352 17.40 -0.99 9.74
N TRP A 353 17.20 -0.12 8.76
CA TRP A 353 16.26 1.00 8.90
C TRP A 353 14.81 0.61 8.64
N TYR A 354 14.52 -0.36 7.74
CA TYR A 354 13.16 -0.78 7.42
C TYR A 354 12.71 -2.04 8.20
N LYS A 355 13.43 -2.42 9.25
CA LYS A 355 13.18 -3.64 10.05
C LYS A 355 11.75 -3.81 10.59
N TYR A 356 11.02 -2.71 10.77
CA TYR A 356 9.62 -2.73 11.23
C TYR A 356 8.60 -2.71 10.09
N MET A 357 9.05 -2.56 8.85
CA MET A 357 8.18 -2.39 7.69
C MET A 357 8.10 -3.68 6.84
N ASN A 358 7.85 -4.80 7.51
CA ASN A 358 7.94 -6.15 6.94
C ASN A 358 6.76 -6.52 6.02
N THR A 359 5.60 -5.86 6.13
CA THR A 359 4.39 -6.15 5.34
C THR A 359 3.97 -5.00 4.43
N VAL A 360 4.88 -4.09 4.13
CA VAL A 360 4.65 -2.97 3.21
C VAL A 360 5.63 -3.00 2.04
N THR A 361 5.29 -2.31 0.96
CA THR A 361 6.19 -2.06 -0.16
C THR A 361 6.62 -0.60 -0.14
N ILE A 362 7.93 -0.35 -0.01
CA ILE A 362 8.52 0.99 0.00
C ILE A 362 9.00 1.33 -1.40
N LEU A 363 8.49 2.44 -1.96
CA LEU A 363 8.96 2.98 -3.23
C LEU A 363 10.16 3.90 -3.03
N ASN A 364 11.04 3.95 -4.03
CA ASN A 364 12.11 4.92 -4.06
C ASN A 364 11.59 6.33 -4.40
N ALA A 365 12.37 7.36 -4.06
CA ALA A 365 12.03 8.76 -4.28
C ALA A 365 12.58 9.32 -5.62
N TRP A 366 13.08 8.47 -6.54
CA TRP A 366 13.92 8.90 -7.67
C TRP A 366 13.39 8.44 -9.02
N ASP A 367 12.16 8.00 -9.11
CA ASP A 367 11.51 7.64 -10.38
C ASP A 367 10.00 7.92 -10.38
N ASN A 368 9.38 7.76 -11.53
CA ASN A 368 7.96 8.02 -11.76
C ASN A 368 7.04 6.86 -11.33
N ALA A 369 7.41 6.02 -10.35
CA ALA A 369 6.58 4.88 -9.94
C ALA A 369 5.18 5.30 -9.49
N CYS A 370 5.07 6.36 -8.67
CA CYS A 370 3.78 6.88 -8.22
C CYS A 370 2.88 7.32 -9.39
N ALA A 371 3.44 8.07 -10.35
CA ALA A 371 2.71 8.49 -11.54
C ALA A 371 2.32 7.29 -12.42
N THR A 372 3.24 6.34 -12.61
CA THR A 372 3.01 5.09 -13.35
C THR A 372 1.91 4.25 -12.71
N LEU A 373 1.86 4.18 -11.40
CA LEU A 373 0.80 3.51 -10.63
C LEU A 373 -0.48 4.38 -10.50
N ASN A 374 -0.78 5.16 -11.53
CA ASN A 374 -1.98 5.98 -11.64
C ASN A 374 -2.13 7.01 -10.51
N GLY A 375 -1.04 7.70 -10.18
CA GLY A 375 -1.01 8.71 -9.14
C GLY A 375 -1.16 8.12 -7.74
N ALA A 376 -0.43 7.02 -7.46
CA ALA A 376 -0.39 6.45 -6.13
C ALA A 376 0.14 7.44 -5.10
N ASP A 377 -0.46 7.45 -3.92
CA ASP A 377 0.01 8.16 -2.73
C ASP A 377 0.20 7.18 -1.55
N PHE A 378 0.61 7.70 -0.40
CA PHE A 378 0.97 6.86 0.75
C PHE A 378 -0.02 7.01 1.91
N ASP A 379 -1.28 7.29 1.60
CA ASP A 379 -2.36 7.46 2.58
C ASP A 379 -3.23 6.18 2.78
N GLY A 380 -2.75 5.05 2.31
CA GLY A 380 -3.39 3.73 2.41
C GLY A 380 -3.55 3.00 1.08
N ASP A 381 -2.96 3.50 0.00
CA ASP A 381 -2.92 2.82 -1.29
C ASP A 381 -2.21 1.47 -1.19
N THR A 382 -2.65 0.53 -2.01
CA THR A 382 -2.09 -0.82 -2.06
C THR A 382 -1.56 -1.13 -3.45
N ILE A 383 -0.52 -1.95 -3.49
CA ILE A 383 0.05 -2.50 -4.71
C ILE A 383 -0.04 -4.02 -4.68
N MET A 384 -0.42 -4.62 -5.79
CA MET A 384 -0.19 -6.05 -6.01
C MET A 384 1.20 -6.22 -6.60
N THR A 385 1.99 -7.12 -6.00
CA THR A 385 3.31 -7.49 -6.53
C THR A 385 3.39 -8.98 -6.80
N THR A 386 4.08 -9.36 -7.88
CA THR A 386 4.30 -10.76 -8.30
C THR A 386 5.67 -10.95 -8.92
N ASP A 387 6.29 -12.10 -8.66
CA ASP A 387 7.52 -12.56 -9.30
C ASP A 387 7.25 -13.54 -10.45
N ASN A 388 5.99 -13.72 -10.85
CA ASN A 388 5.61 -14.66 -11.88
C ASN A 388 6.34 -14.37 -13.20
N GLU A 389 7.09 -15.35 -13.70
CA GLU A 389 7.94 -15.20 -14.88
C GLU A 389 7.18 -14.85 -16.16
N TYR A 390 5.95 -15.37 -16.32
CA TYR A 390 5.12 -15.07 -17.50
C TYR A 390 4.56 -13.65 -17.43
N VAL A 391 4.21 -13.18 -16.22
CA VAL A 391 3.80 -11.78 -16.01
C VAL A 391 4.96 -10.85 -16.35
N LEU A 392 6.15 -11.09 -15.81
CA LEU A 392 7.33 -10.27 -16.07
C LEU A 392 7.70 -10.29 -17.57
N LYS A 393 7.62 -11.46 -18.23
CA LYS A 393 7.87 -11.60 -19.67
C LYS A 393 6.88 -10.81 -20.52
N GLY A 394 5.62 -10.75 -20.11
CA GLY A 394 4.55 -10.08 -20.85
C GLY A 394 4.56 -8.56 -20.73
N ILE A 395 5.34 -7.99 -19.83
CA ILE A 395 5.42 -6.53 -19.64
C ILE A 395 6.42 -5.96 -20.65
N LYS A 396 5.94 -5.05 -21.49
CA LYS A 396 6.83 -4.30 -22.39
C LYS A 396 7.34 -3.03 -21.71
N PRO A 397 8.62 -2.70 -21.89
CA PRO A 397 9.15 -1.41 -21.45
C PRO A 397 8.38 -0.27 -22.10
N THR A 398 7.82 0.61 -21.29
CA THR A 398 7.08 1.78 -21.74
C THR A 398 7.55 3.00 -20.95
N LEU A 399 7.38 4.18 -21.55
CA LEU A 399 7.65 5.43 -20.83
C LEU A 399 6.54 5.70 -19.81
N PRO A 400 6.89 6.23 -18.64
CA PRO A 400 5.89 6.66 -17.67
C PRO A 400 5.01 7.78 -18.24
N ILE A 401 3.73 7.75 -17.88
CA ILE A 401 2.78 8.79 -18.27
C ILE A 401 2.68 9.80 -17.14
N VAL A 402 2.95 11.05 -17.47
CA VAL A 402 2.76 12.18 -16.55
C VAL A 402 1.61 13.03 -17.05
N CYS A 403 0.55 13.06 -16.26
CA CYS A 403 -0.62 13.89 -16.53
C CYS A 403 -0.43 15.24 -15.85
N LEU A 404 -0.30 16.32 -16.65
CA LEU A 404 -0.38 17.66 -16.10
C LEU A 404 -1.83 17.93 -15.71
N GLN A 405 -2.09 18.01 -14.42
CA GLN A 405 -3.36 18.53 -13.95
C GLN A 405 -3.45 19.97 -14.44
N GLY A 406 -4.49 20.27 -15.24
CA GLY A 406 -4.82 21.65 -15.54
C GLY A 406 -4.85 22.39 -14.20
N ALA A 407 -4.30 23.62 -14.16
CA ALA A 407 -4.32 24.43 -12.94
C ALA A 407 -5.77 24.47 -12.45
N SER A 408 -6.11 23.47 -11.61
CA SER A 408 -7.44 23.35 -11.07
C SER A 408 -7.69 24.66 -10.35
N SER A 409 -8.64 25.41 -10.88
CA SER A 409 -9.22 26.60 -10.31
C SER A 409 -8.75 26.84 -8.87
N LYS A 410 -7.84 27.82 -8.75
CA LYS A 410 -7.48 28.38 -7.45
C LYS A 410 -8.73 28.90 -6.74
#